data_676f464a791633fba5d1e7f9897e4ad1
#
_entry.id   676f464a791633fba5d1e7f9897e4ad1
#
_cell.length_a   1.000
_cell.length_b   1.000
_cell.length_c   1.000
_cell.angle_alpha   90.00
_cell.angle_beta   90.00
_cell.angle_gamma   90.00
#
_symmetry.space_group_name_H-M   'P 1'
#
loop_
_entity.id
_entity.type
_entity.pdbx_description
1 polymer ?
#
loop_
_entity_poly.entity_id
_entity_poly.type
_entity_poly.pdbx_seq_one_letter_code
_entity_poly.pdbx_strand_id
1 'polypeptide(L)'
;MSVLVLDQKGLPLMPCTQKRARLLLARGRARVHRLVPFVIRLVDVSVQDCQLQHVSLKIDPGSKTTGVALVRDVENVDSDTGEVSQGAVVLSLIELSHRGRQISEALTARRQMRRGRRGNLRYRAPRFLNRGNKGKGWIAPSLQHRVDTTLAWVKRIVRWVPVHALVQELVRFDMQAMQTPGIEGVQYQQGTLMGYEIREFLLEKWGRKCAYCAAENVPLQIEHIR
;
A
#
# COMPACT_ATOMS: atom_id res chain seq x y z
N MET A 1 -7.98 7.14 17.02
CA MET A 1 -7.32 5.85 16.72
C MET A 1 -7.91 4.78 17.62
N SER A 2 -8.29 3.66 17.05
CA SER A 2 -8.77 2.49 17.80
C SER A 2 -7.60 1.73 18.41
N VAL A 3 -7.86 1.03 19.52
CA VAL A 3 -6.90 0.15 20.18
C VAL A 3 -7.10 -1.26 19.65
N LEU A 4 -6.02 -1.92 19.25
CA LEU A 4 -6.05 -3.28 18.76
C LEU A 4 -6.20 -4.26 19.93
N VAL A 5 -6.99 -5.32 19.73
CA VAL A 5 -7.38 -6.24 20.79
C VAL A 5 -7.10 -7.67 20.35
N LEU A 6 -6.50 -8.44 21.25
CA LEU A 6 -6.31 -9.88 21.10
C LEU A 6 -7.11 -10.63 22.16
N ASP A 7 -7.50 -11.84 21.86
CA ASP A 7 -8.11 -12.76 22.84
C ASP A 7 -7.08 -13.36 23.80
N GLN A 8 -7.53 -14.21 24.71
CA GLN A 8 -6.66 -14.92 25.68
C GLN A 8 -5.58 -15.80 25.05
N LYS A 9 -5.77 -16.25 23.80
CA LYS A 9 -4.83 -17.09 23.05
C LYS A 9 -3.93 -16.28 22.10
N GLY A 10 -4.17 -14.96 21.97
CA GLY A 10 -3.44 -14.07 21.07
C GLY A 10 -4.03 -13.99 19.67
N LEU A 11 -5.24 -14.46 19.46
CA LEU A 11 -5.97 -14.31 18.20
C LEU A 11 -6.60 -12.92 18.11
N PRO A 12 -6.72 -12.35 16.89
CA PRO A 12 -7.23 -10.99 16.73
C PRO A 12 -8.73 -10.89 16.99
N LEU A 13 -9.12 -9.85 17.71
CA LEU A 13 -10.48 -9.43 17.96
C LEU A 13 -10.75 -8.05 17.35
N MET A 14 -12.04 -7.65 17.35
CA MET A 14 -12.42 -6.32 16.89
C MET A 14 -11.70 -5.22 17.68
N PRO A 15 -11.12 -4.22 17.01
CA PRO A 15 -10.54 -3.06 17.68
C PRO A 15 -11.58 -2.32 18.53
N CYS A 16 -11.15 -1.75 19.63
CA CYS A 16 -12.03 -1.01 20.52
C CYS A 16 -11.61 0.46 20.68
N THR A 17 -12.49 1.27 21.26
CA THR A 17 -12.18 2.66 21.60
C THR A 17 -11.16 2.75 22.73
N GLN A 18 -10.42 3.85 22.78
CA GLN A 18 -9.44 4.09 23.86
C GLN A 18 -10.10 4.08 25.25
N LYS A 19 -11.33 4.62 25.36
CA LYS A 19 -12.09 4.61 26.63
C LYS A 19 -12.35 3.17 27.09
N ARG A 20 -12.81 2.30 26.19
CA ARG A 20 -13.06 0.88 26.48
C ARG A 20 -11.76 0.16 26.88
N ALA A 21 -10.65 0.40 26.18
CA ALA A 21 -9.37 -0.19 26.47
C ALA A 21 -8.88 0.18 27.89
N ARG A 22 -8.99 1.45 28.29
CA ARG A 22 -8.64 1.91 29.65
C ARG A 22 -9.47 1.20 30.72
N LEU A 23 -10.78 1.07 30.51
CA LEU A 23 -11.66 0.36 31.44
C LEU A 23 -11.30 -1.13 31.55
N LEU A 24 -10.97 -1.79 30.46
CA LEU A 24 -10.56 -3.19 30.47
C LEU A 24 -9.24 -3.39 31.23
N LEU A 25 -8.26 -2.50 31.02
CA LEU A 25 -7.00 -2.51 31.73
C LEU A 25 -7.18 -2.23 33.24
N ALA A 26 -7.98 -1.21 33.59
CA ALA A 26 -8.24 -0.85 34.99
C ALA A 26 -8.96 -1.97 35.76
N ARG A 27 -9.84 -2.72 35.08
CA ARG A 27 -10.55 -3.86 35.67
C ARG A 27 -9.74 -5.17 35.70
N GLY A 28 -8.49 -5.17 35.23
CA GLY A 28 -7.65 -6.36 35.15
C GLY A 28 -8.07 -7.38 34.07
N ARG A 29 -9.08 -7.04 33.23
CA ARG A 29 -9.58 -7.91 32.15
C ARG A 29 -8.72 -7.90 30.89
N ALA A 30 -7.76 -6.99 30.82
CA ALA A 30 -6.80 -6.92 29.73
C ALA A 30 -5.39 -6.66 30.25
N ARG A 31 -4.37 -7.04 29.48
CA ARG A 31 -2.96 -6.74 29.69
C ARG A 31 -2.40 -6.07 28.43
N VAL A 32 -1.43 -5.16 28.61
CA VAL A 32 -0.71 -4.57 27.48
C VAL A 32 0.12 -5.66 26.81
N HIS A 33 -0.14 -5.89 25.52
CA HIS A 33 0.62 -6.83 24.72
C HIS A 33 1.75 -6.13 23.95
N ARG A 34 1.47 -4.91 23.45
CA ARG A 34 2.43 -4.13 22.66
C ARG A 34 2.15 -2.64 22.79
N LEU A 35 3.21 -1.81 22.78
CA LEU A 35 3.09 -0.36 22.89
C LEU A 35 2.93 0.34 21.54
N VAL A 36 3.63 -0.14 20.50
CA VAL A 36 3.59 0.49 19.14
C VAL A 36 3.46 -0.58 18.05
N PRO A 37 2.34 -0.63 17.35
CA PRO A 37 1.06 0.00 17.65
C PRO A 37 0.51 -0.50 18.99
N PHE A 38 -0.41 0.27 19.59
CA PHE A 38 -0.93 -0.12 20.90
C PHE A 38 -1.89 -1.29 20.78
N VAL A 39 -1.52 -2.42 21.38
CA VAL A 39 -2.28 -3.68 21.37
C VAL A 39 -2.48 -4.16 22.80
N ILE A 40 -3.70 -4.49 23.15
CA ILE A 40 -4.05 -5.13 24.43
C ILE A 40 -4.48 -6.58 24.20
N ARG A 41 -4.27 -7.43 25.19
CA ARG A 41 -4.73 -8.83 25.20
C ARG A 41 -5.70 -9.05 26.33
N LEU A 42 -6.88 -9.57 26.02
CA LEU A 42 -7.88 -9.96 26.99
C LEU A 42 -7.45 -11.25 27.70
N VAL A 43 -7.87 -11.42 28.94
CA VAL A 43 -7.52 -12.59 29.75
C VAL A 43 -8.69 -13.57 29.91
N ASP A 44 -9.90 -13.10 29.62
CA ASP A 44 -11.17 -13.79 29.94
C ASP A 44 -12.06 -14.03 28.72
N VAL A 45 -11.61 -13.71 27.50
CA VAL A 45 -12.42 -13.81 26.29
C VAL A 45 -11.72 -14.66 25.24
N SER A 46 -12.46 -15.53 24.56
CA SER A 46 -12.03 -16.27 23.39
C SER A 46 -12.68 -15.70 22.11
N VAL A 47 -11.97 -15.80 20.98
CA VAL A 47 -12.50 -15.36 19.68
C VAL A 47 -13.79 -16.13 19.30
N GLN A 48 -13.94 -17.38 19.77
CA GLN A 48 -15.11 -18.21 19.49
C GLN A 48 -16.41 -17.65 20.11
N ASP A 49 -16.27 -16.88 21.19
CA ASP A 49 -17.40 -16.27 21.90
C ASP A 49 -17.73 -14.86 21.37
N CYS A 50 -17.03 -14.43 20.30
CA CYS A 50 -17.16 -13.08 19.77
C CYS A 50 -17.73 -13.08 18.34
N GLN A 51 -18.63 -12.16 18.07
CA GLN A 51 -19.06 -11.86 16.72
C GLN A 51 -18.06 -10.87 16.10
N LEU A 52 -17.38 -11.28 15.03
CA LEU A 52 -16.47 -10.44 14.28
C LEU A 52 -17.23 -9.74 13.15
N GLN A 53 -17.00 -8.45 13.00
CA GLN A 53 -17.54 -7.66 11.91
C GLN A 53 -16.57 -7.66 10.73
N HIS A 54 -17.07 -7.38 9.53
CA HIS A 54 -16.22 -7.31 8.33
C HIS A 54 -15.26 -6.13 8.42
N VAL A 55 -13.96 -6.42 8.34
CA VAL A 55 -12.89 -5.42 8.37
C VAL A 55 -12.05 -5.55 7.10
N SER A 56 -11.89 -4.45 6.39
CA SER A 56 -11.06 -4.33 5.21
C SER A 56 -9.76 -3.59 5.54
N LEU A 57 -8.64 -4.08 5.04
CA LEU A 57 -7.37 -3.38 5.04
C LEU A 57 -7.15 -2.75 3.67
N LYS A 58 -7.24 -1.42 3.61
CA LYS A 58 -7.07 -0.64 2.37
C LYS A 58 -5.66 -0.08 2.30
N ILE A 59 -5.01 -0.22 1.15
CA ILE A 59 -3.61 0.15 0.92
C ILE A 59 -3.55 1.11 -0.26
N ASP A 60 -2.95 2.27 -0.04
CA ASP A 60 -2.63 3.26 -1.07
C ASP A 60 -1.09 3.32 -1.23
N PRO A 61 -0.51 2.65 -2.24
CA PRO A 61 0.93 2.54 -2.41
C PRO A 61 1.51 3.78 -3.08
N GLY A 62 2.14 4.65 -2.30
CA GLY A 62 2.86 5.81 -2.79
C GLY A 62 4.37 5.57 -3.01
N SER A 63 5.03 6.54 -3.64
CA SER A 63 6.47 6.45 -3.93
C SER A 63 7.37 6.74 -2.72
N LYS A 64 6.97 7.66 -1.86
CA LYS A 64 7.69 8.04 -0.63
C LYS A 64 7.05 7.41 0.60
N THR A 65 5.73 7.37 0.62
CA THR A 65 4.91 6.85 1.71
C THR A 65 3.85 5.92 1.13
N THR A 66 3.39 4.97 1.93
CA THR A 66 2.22 4.13 1.65
C THR A 66 1.19 4.38 2.73
N GLY A 67 0.00 4.79 2.34
CA GLY A 67 -1.16 4.88 3.21
C GLY A 67 -1.75 3.50 3.48
N VAL A 68 -2.11 3.24 4.74
CA VAL A 68 -2.79 2.01 5.13
C VAL A 68 -3.95 2.37 6.04
N ALA A 69 -5.16 1.98 5.65
CA ALA A 69 -6.37 2.23 6.41
C ALA A 69 -7.02 0.92 6.86
N LEU A 70 -7.37 0.84 8.14
CA LEU A 70 -8.25 -0.19 8.66
C LEU A 70 -9.67 0.36 8.65
N VAL A 71 -10.56 -0.31 7.95
CA VAL A 71 -11.93 0.13 7.73
C VAL A 71 -12.88 -0.99 8.12
N ARG A 72 -13.91 -0.66 8.88
CA ARG A 72 -15.02 -1.55 9.14
C ARG A 72 -16.13 -1.24 8.16
N ASP A 73 -16.52 -2.22 7.39
CA ASP A 73 -17.64 -2.09 6.47
C ASP A 73 -18.95 -2.16 7.26
N VAL A 74 -19.88 -1.27 6.95
CA VAL A 74 -21.18 -1.15 7.61
C VAL A 74 -22.25 -1.10 6.54
N GLU A 75 -23.25 -1.94 6.66
CA GLU A 75 -24.46 -1.85 5.86
C GLU A 75 -25.46 -0.98 6.61
N ASN A 76 -25.84 0.13 6.01
CA ASN A 76 -26.93 0.98 6.50
C ASN A 76 -28.17 0.66 5.69
N VAL A 77 -29.18 0.16 6.34
CA VAL A 77 -30.50 -0.05 5.75
C VAL A 77 -31.32 1.20 6.07
N ASP A 78 -31.77 1.90 5.03
CA ASP A 78 -32.70 3.00 5.20
C ASP A 78 -34.05 2.43 5.66
N SER A 79 -34.53 2.90 6.82
CA SER A 79 -35.76 2.43 7.42
C SER A 79 -37.03 2.76 6.61
N ASP A 80 -36.99 3.79 5.77
CA ASP A 80 -38.15 4.31 5.03
C ASP A 80 -38.20 3.74 3.60
N THR A 81 -37.06 3.55 2.96
CA THR A 81 -37.00 3.06 1.57
C THR A 81 -36.58 1.60 1.45
N GLY A 82 -36.02 1.01 2.51
CA GLY A 82 -35.44 -0.34 2.49
C GLY A 82 -34.16 -0.47 1.65
N GLU A 83 -33.63 0.65 1.14
CA GLU A 83 -32.38 0.65 0.37
C GLU A 83 -31.19 0.36 1.27
N VAL A 84 -30.34 -0.58 0.82
CA VAL A 84 -29.09 -0.93 1.52
C VAL A 84 -27.96 -0.08 0.97
N SER A 85 -27.49 0.87 1.77
CA SER A 85 -26.28 1.63 1.46
C SER A 85 -25.07 1.07 2.18
N GLN A 86 -23.95 0.92 1.46
CA GLN A 86 -22.68 0.50 2.06
C GLN A 86 -21.97 1.71 2.65
N GLY A 87 -21.75 1.69 3.96
CA GLY A 87 -20.97 2.68 4.69
C GLY A 87 -19.62 2.11 5.12
N ALA A 88 -18.71 3.00 5.47
CA ALA A 88 -17.37 2.64 5.93
C ALA A 88 -16.97 3.45 7.16
N VAL A 89 -16.55 2.77 8.23
CA VAL A 89 -16.05 3.40 9.45
C VAL A 89 -14.56 3.19 9.57
N VAL A 90 -13.79 4.29 9.55
CA VAL A 90 -12.34 4.24 9.70
C VAL A 90 -11.97 3.92 11.15
N LEU A 91 -11.28 2.81 11.35
CA LEU A 91 -10.79 2.35 12.65
C LEU A 91 -9.40 2.90 12.96
N SER A 92 -8.50 2.89 11.97
CA SER A 92 -7.12 3.37 12.13
C SER A 92 -6.52 3.76 10.78
N LEU A 93 -5.68 4.79 10.79
CA LEU A 93 -4.86 5.23 9.67
C LEU A 93 -3.40 5.09 10.05
N ILE A 94 -2.59 4.54 9.15
CA ILE A 94 -1.16 4.30 9.33
C ILE A 94 -0.46 4.79 8.07
N GLU A 95 0.64 5.53 8.24
CA GLU A 95 1.51 5.95 7.17
C GLU A 95 2.84 5.21 7.28
N LEU A 96 3.26 4.57 6.19
CA LEU A 96 4.52 3.86 6.08
C LEU A 96 5.51 4.67 5.25
N SER A 97 6.49 5.28 5.89
CA SER A 97 7.56 6.00 5.19
C SER A 97 8.61 5.02 4.64
N HIS A 98 8.94 5.15 3.37
CA HIS A 98 9.86 4.26 2.68
C HIS A 98 11.29 4.82 2.63
N ARG A 99 12.28 3.96 2.81
CA ARG A 99 13.71 4.28 2.71
C ARG A 99 14.28 4.14 1.29
N GLY A 100 13.42 4.04 0.27
CA GLY A 100 13.82 3.79 -1.10
C GLY A 100 14.87 4.78 -1.63
N ARG A 101 14.70 6.07 -1.35
CA ARG A 101 15.65 7.12 -1.73
C ARG A 101 17.02 6.92 -1.08
N GLN A 102 17.06 6.69 0.23
CA GLN A 102 18.31 6.44 0.97
C GLN A 102 19.07 5.22 0.43
N ILE A 103 18.34 4.16 0.08
CA ILE A 103 18.93 2.94 -0.51
C ILE A 103 19.53 3.26 -1.89
N SER A 104 18.81 3.99 -2.74
CA SER A 104 19.28 4.38 -4.07
C SER A 104 20.51 5.27 -3.99
N GLU A 105 20.52 6.27 -3.10
CA GLU A 105 21.66 7.16 -2.86
C GLU A 105 22.89 6.40 -2.35
N ALA A 106 22.71 5.50 -1.39
CA ALA A 106 23.79 4.65 -0.86
C ALA A 106 24.38 3.72 -1.93
N LEU A 107 23.57 3.16 -2.79
CA LEU A 107 24.02 2.33 -3.92
C LEU A 107 24.81 3.17 -4.95
N THR A 108 24.36 4.38 -5.22
CA THR A 108 25.03 5.33 -6.12
C THR A 108 26.37 5.75 -5.55
N ALA A 109 26.46 6.12 -4.28
CA ALA A 109 27.71 6.48 -3.61
C ALA A 109 28.72 5.32 -3.65
N ARG A 110 28.30 4.09 -3.36
CA ARG A 110 29.15 2.89 -3.47
C ARG A 110 29.65 2.66 -4.91
N ARG A 111 28.81 2.93 -5.91
CA ARG A 111 29.17 2.84 -7.33
C ARG A 111 30.23 3.87 -7.67
N GLN A 112 30.07 5.12 -7.22
CA GLN A 112 31.03 6.22 -7.46
C GLN A 112 32.36 5.93 -6.78
N MET A 113 32.38 5.50 -5.53
CA MET A 113 33.63 5.12 -4.85
C MET A 113 34.37 3.99 -5.57
N ARG A 114 33.63 2.95 -6.01
CA ARG A 114 34.27 1.87 -6.80
C ARG A 114 34.82 2.37 -8.12
N ARG A 115 34.14 3.30 -8.79
CA ARG A 115 34.63 3.92 -10.04
C ARG A 115 35.87 4.75 -9.79
N GLY A 116 35.88 5.60 -8.75
CA GLY A 116 37.06 6.40 -8.37
C GLY A 116 38.28 5.53 -8.06
N ARG A 117 38.12 4.47 -7.24
CA ARG A 117 39.23 3.54 -6.92
C ARG A 117 39.83 2.86 -8.16
N ARG A 118 39.06 2.63 -9.22
CA ARG A 118 39.53 2.01 -10.46
C ARG A 118 40.19 3.00 -11.39
N GLY A 119 39.81 4.28 -11.34
CA GLY A 119 40.34 5.33 -12.20
C GLY A 119 41.64 5.94 -11.72
N ASN A 120 41.92 5.93 -10.39
CA ASN A 120 43.05 6.67 -9.80
C ASN A 120 44.42 6.02 -9.93
N LEU A 121 44.56 4.74 -10.24
CA LEU A 121 45.86 4.07 -10.33
C LEU A 121 46.11 3.50 -11.74
N ARG A 122 45.44 2.46 -12.07
CA ARG A 122 45.39 1.82 -13.39
C ARG A 122 43.97 1.36 -13.62
N TYR A 123 43.44 1.58 -14.83
CA TYR A 123 42.16 1.02 -15.18
C TYR A 123 42.22 -0.50 -14.99
N ARG A 124 41.38 -1.00 -14.10
CA ARG A 124 41.16 -2.44 -13.91
C ARG A 124 39.74 -2.77 -14.31
N ALA A 125 39.58 -3.72 -15.21
CA ALA A 125 38.27 -4.25 -15.54
C ALA A 125 37.59 -4.81 -14.27
N PRO A 126 36.26 -4.66 -14.13
CA PRO A 126 35.55 -5.30 -13.03
C PRO A 126 35.76 -6.81 -13.05
N ARG A 127 36.06 -7.41 -11.89
CA ARG A 127 36.20 -8.89 -11.76
C ARG A 127 34.97 -9.65 -12.17
N PHE A 128 33.78 -9.04 -12.02
CA PHE A 128 32.51 -9.65 -12.32
C PHE A 128 31.69 -8.74 -13.22
N LEU A 129 31.09 -9.32 -14.25
CA LEU A 129 30.15 -8.64 -15.13
C LEU A 129 28.75 -8.68 -14.47
N ASN A 130 28.51 -7.82 -13.48
CA ASN A 130 27.23 -7.77 -12.76
C ASN A 130 26.08 -7.17 -13.57
N ARG A 131 26.29 -6.81 -14.83
CA ARG A 131 25.26 -6.15 -15.65
C ARG A 131 24.35 -7.13 -16.38
N GLY A 132 24.77 -8.36 -16.59
CA GLY A 132 24.03 -9.39 -17.33
C GLY A 132 23.24 -10.37 -16.47
N ASN A 133 23.47 -10.42 -15.16
CA ASN A 133 22.91 -11.46 -14.27
C ASN A 133 21.63 -11.02 -13.55
N LYS A 134 20.86 -10.12 -14.15
CA LYS A 134 19.54 -9.82 -13.61
C LYS A 134 18.59 -10.90 -14.07
N GLY A 135 18.24 -11.82 -13.18
CA GLY A 135 17.26 -12.86 -13.45
C GLY A 135 15.88 -12.27 -13.83
N LYS A 136 15.07 -13.09 -14.49
CA LYS A 136 13.67 -12.73 -14.80
C LYS A 136 12.97 -12.30 -13.50
N GLY A 137 12.28 -11.17 -13.52
CA GLY A 137 11.60 -10.63 -12.33
C GLY A 137 12.48 -9.84 -11.37
N TRP A 138 13.73 -9.49 -11.74
CA TRP A 138 14.59 -8.65 -10.90
C TRP A 138 13.98 -7.26 -10.69
N ILE A 139 13.88 -6.84 -9.44
CA ILE A 139 13.41 -5.51 -9.03
C ILE A 139 14.58 -4.75 -8.39
N ALA A 140 14.66 -3.45 -8.63
CA ALA A 140 15.69 -2.60 -8.00
C ALA A 140 15.58 -2.68 -6.45
N PRO A 141 16.73 -2.74 -5.72
CA PRO A 141 16.69 -2.91 -4.24
C PRO A 141 15.84 -1.88 -3.49
N SER A 142 15.76 -0.64 -4.00
CA SER A 142 14.90 0.40 -3.43
C SER A 142 13.41 0.11 -3.60
N LEU A 143 13.02 -0.50 -4.71
CA LEU A 143 11.64 -0.93 -4.97
C LEU A 143 11.31 -2.22 -4.21
N GLN A 144 12.23 -3.19 -4.22
CA GLN A 144 12.08 -4.43 -3.46
C GLN A 144 11.86 -4.12 -1.97
N HIS A 145 12.66 -3.21 -1.39
CA HIS A 145 12.48 -2.79 -0.01
C HIS A 145 11.09 -2.21 0.26
N ARG A 146 10.51 -1.46 -0.68
CA ARG A 146 9.15 -0.93 -0.55
C ARG A 146 8.12 -2.05 -0.47
N VAL A 147 8.19 -3.00 -1.40
CA VAL A 147 7.32 -4.18 -1.41
C VAL A 147 7.44 -4.95 -0.11
N ASP A 148 8.66 -5.28 0.30
CA ASP A 148 8.93 -6.07 1.51
C ASP A 148 8.43 -5.36 2.78
N THR A 149 8.62 -4.04 2.86
CA THR A 149 8.14 -3.24 3.99
C THR A 149 6.62 -3.26 4.07
N THR A 150 5.93 -3.03 2.95
CA THR A 150 4.46 -3.04 2.89
C THR A 150 3.93 -4.43 3.27
N LEU A 151 4.46 -5.48 2.67
CA LEU A 151 4.07 -6.87 3.00
C LEU A 151 4.33 -7.23 4.46
N ALA A 152 5.45 -6.78 5.03
CA ALA A 152 5.76 -7.02 6.44
C ALA A 152 4.74 -6.35 7.37
N TRP A 153 4.29 -5.13 7.04
CA TRP A 153 3.27 -4.43 7.80
C TRP A 153 1.89 -5.05 7.64
N VAL A 154 1.49 -5.43 6.43
CA VAL A 154 0.24 -6.17 6.19
C VAL A 154 0.21 -7.45 7.03
N LYS A 155 1.26 -8.26 6.99
CA LYS A 155 1.37 -9.48 7.79
C LYS A 155 1.29 -9.22 9.30
N ARG A 156 1.85 -8.10 9.78
CA ARG A 156 1.74 -7.70 11.20
C ARG A 156 0.32 -7.29 11.57
N ILE A 157 -0.33 -6.47 10.73
CA ILE A 157 -1.69 -5.98 10.99
C ILE A 157 -2.67 -7.15 11.03
N VAL A 158 -2.59 -8.08 10.10
CA VAL A 158 -3.44 -9.29 10.06
C VAL A 158 -3.29 -10.16 11.33
N ARG A 159 -2.14 -10.11 12.01
CA ARG A 159 -1.98 -10.80 13.31
C ARG A 159 -2.72 -10.12 14.46
N TRP A 160 -3.05 -8.84 14.35
CA TRP A 160 -3.64 -8.06 15.43
C TRP A 160 -5.09 -7.62 15.17
N VAL A 161 -5.55 -7.78 13.92
CA VAL A 161 -6.89 -7.38 13.49
C VAL A 161 -7.49 -8.49 12.63
N PRO A 162 -8.77 -8.87 12.83
CA PRO A 162 -9.46 -9.85 12.00
C PRO A 162 -9.79 -9.24 10.63
N VAL A 163 -8.80 -9.20 9.75
CA VAL A 163 -8.94 -8.66 8.39
C VAL A 163 -9.58 -9.72 7.50
N HIS A 164 -10.70 -9.38 6.86
CA HIS A 164 -11.44 -10.24 5.95
C HIS A 164 -11.09 -9.95 4.48
N ALA A 165 -10.79 -8.69 4.15
CA ALA A 165 -10.48 -8.27 2.79
C ALA A 165 -9.25 -7.38 2.75
N LEU A 166 -8.43 -7.55 1.69
CA LEU A 166 -7.34 -6.66 1.31
C LEU A 166 -7.74 -5.91 0.06
N VAL A 167 -7.70 -4.59 0.11
CA VAL A 167 -8.01 -3.70 -1.02
C VAL A 167 -6.78 -2.85 -1.29
N GLN A 168 -6.33 -2.83 -2.53
CA GLN A 168 -5.19 -2.01 -2.95
C GLN A 168 -5.63 -1.08 -4.06
N GLU A 169 -5.28 0.20 -3.93
CA GLU A 169 -5.45 1.17 -5.01
C GLU A 169 -4.41 0.94 -6.10
N LEU A 170 -4.86 0.91 -7.35
CA LEU A 170 -4.00 0.84 -8.53
C LEU A 170 -3.60 2.27 -8.94
N VAL A 171 -2.52 2.77 -8.38
CA VAL A 171 -2.10 4.18 -8.47
C VAL A 171 -1.57 4.57 -9.85
N ARG A 172 -1.09 3.62 -10.64
CA ARG A 172 -0.62 3.87 -12.02
C ARG A 172 -1.04 2.75 -12.94
N PHE A 173 -1.67 3.14 -14.02
CA PHE A 173 -1.88 2.27 -15.17
C PHE A 173 -0.58 2.21 -15.98
N ASP A 174 -0.24 1.03 -16.48
CA ASP A 174 0.83 0.88 -17.45
C ASP A 174 0.34 1.32 -18.82
N MET A 175 0.46 2.61 -19.10
CA MET A 175 -0.02 3.22 -20.32
C MET A 175 0.68 2.66 -21.55
N GLN A 176 1.95 2.27 -21.43
CA GLN A 176 2.71 1.70 -22.53
C GLN A 176 2.24 0.28 -22.85
N ALA A 177 1.96 -0.53 -21.81
CA ALA A 177 1.35 -1.84 -21.99
C ALA A 177 -0.10 -1.77 -22.48
N MET A 178 -0.85 -0.71 -22.13
CA MET A 178 -2.19 -0.46 -22.67
C MET A 178 -2.17 -0.11 -24.16
N GLN A 179 -1.13 0.59 -24.64
CA GLN A 179 -0.94 0.95 -26.03
C GLN A 179 -0.37 -0.21 -26.84
N THR A 180 0.61 -0.90 -26.29
CA THR A 180 1.31 -2.02 -26.95
C THR A 180 1.37 -3.21 -25.98
N PRO A 181 0.39 -4.12 -26.02
CA PRO A 181 0.41 -5.34 -25.25
C PRO A 181 1.67 -6.15 -25.56
N GLY A 182 2.41 -6.57 -24.50
CA GLY A 182 3.64 -7.34 -24.67
C GLY A 182 4.93 -6.53 -24.68
N ILE A 183 4.87 -5.22 -24.42
CA ILE A 183 6.07 -4.37 -24.25
C ILE A 183 6.93 -4.88 -23.09
N GLU A 184 8.24 -5.06 -23.33
CA GLU A 184 9.18 -5.58 -22.33
C GLU A 184 10.50 -4.77 -22.28
N GLY A 185 11.09 -4.71 -21.09
CA GLY A 185 12.46 -4.29 -20.84
C GLY A 185 12.83 -2.91 -21.39
N VAL A 186 13.73 -2.85 -22.37
CA VAL A 186 14.27 -1.60 -22.95
C VAL A 186 13.20 -0.80 -23.72
N GLN A 187 12.19 -1.47 -24.24
CA GLN A 187 11.12 -0.82 -25.00
C GLN A 187 10.35 0.20 -24.15
N TYR A 188 10.24 -0.02 -22.83
CA TYR A 188 9.67 0.97 -21.91
C TYR A 188 10.45 2.28 -21.85
N GLN A 189 11.75 2.27 -22.14
CA GLN A 189 12.62 3.45 -22.11
C GLN A 189 12.56 4.25 -23.44
N GLN A 190 12.06 3.63 -24.49
CA GLN A 190 11.99 4.20 -25.83
C GLN A 190 10.55 4.52 -26.26
N GLY A 191 9.58 4.24 -25.42
CA GLY A 191 8.16 4.47 -25.70
C GLY A 191 7.80 5.96 -25.76
N THR A 192 6.90 6.32 -26.65
CA THR A 192 6.41 7.69 -26.86
C THR A 192 5.70 8.27 -25.62
N LEU A 193 5.26 7.41 -24.70
CA LEU A 193 4.57 7.79 -23.46
C LEU A 193 5.50 7.89 -22.23
N MET A 194 6.83 7.87 -22.44
CA MET A 194 7.76 8.03 -21.32
C MET A 194 7.61 9.42 -20.68
N GLY A 195 7.23 9.43 -19.38
CA GLY A 195 6.99 10.68 -18.63
C GLY A 195 5.60 11.28 -18.76
N TYR A 196 4.75 10.71 -19.59
CA TYR A 196 3.33 11.10 -19.65
C TYR A 196 2.59 10.68 -18.38
N GLU A 197 1.73 11.57 -17.91
CA GLU A 197 0.75 11.25 -16.87
C GLU A 197 -0.51 10.64 -17.49
N ILE A 198 -1.21 9.79 -16.72
CA ILE A 198 -2.43 9.14 -17.20
C ILE A 198 -3.47 10.14 -17.71
N ARG A 199 -3.54 11.33 -17.12
CA ARG A 199 -4.44 12.38 -17.53
C ARG A 199 -4.15 12.82 -18.97
N GLU A 200 -2.90 13.10 -19.30
CA GLU A 200 -2.48 13.50 -20.65
C GLU A 200 -2.69 12.38 -21.67
N PHE A 201 -2.39 11.13 -21.28
CA PHE A 201 -2.67 9.97 -22.11
C PHE A 201 -4.17 9.84 -22.46
N LEU A 202 -5.04 10.00 -21.47
CA LEU A 202 -6.48 9.92 -21.69
C LEU A 202 -6.99 11.10 -22.52
N LEU A 203 -6.49 12.30 -22.29
CA LEU A 203 -6.83 13.49 -23.09
C LEU A 203 -6.44 13.30 -24.56
N GLU A 204 -5.26 12.74 -24.82
CA GLU A 204 -4.80 12.49 -26.18
C GLU A 204 -5.58 11.34 -26.85
N LYS A 205 -5.80 10.25 -26.13
CA LYS A 205 -6.61 9.11 -26.60
C LYS A 205 -8.03 9.53 -27.04
N TRP A 206 -8.63 10.47 -26.34
CA TRP A 206 -9.99 10.94 -26.60
C TRP A 206 -10.03 12.29 -27.34
N GLY A 207 -8.91 12.72 -27.93
CA GLY A 207 -8.84 13.96 -28.72
C GLY A 207 -9.21 15.22 -27.95
N ARG A 208 -8.94 15.24 -26.61
CA ARG A 208 -9.26 16.34 -25.68
C ARG A 208 -10.77 16.70 -25.64
N LYS A 209 -11.62 15.70 -25.88
CA LYS A 209 -13.09 15.82 -25.84
C LYS A 209 -13.66 14.95 -24.71
N CYS A 210 -14.83 15.34 -24.23
CA CYS A 210 -15.56 14.50 -23.30
C CYS A 210 -16.00 13.18 -23.97
N ALA A 211 -15.68 12.03 -23.38
CA ALA A 211 -16.02 10.72 -23.91
C ALA A 211 -17.54 10.46 -23.97
N TYR A 212 -18.34 11.17 -23.17
CA TYR A 212 -19.79 11.00 -23.09
C TYR A 212 -20.57 11.95 -24.00
N CYS A 213 -20.19 13.23 -24.02
CA CYS A 213 -20.96 14.25 -24.73
C CYS A 213 -20.17 14.98 -25.82
N ALA A 214 -18.94 14.58 -26.10
CA ALA A 214 -18.01 15.18 -27.06
C ALA A 214 -17.76 16.70 -26.88
N ALA A 215 -18.05 17.27 -25.67
CA ALA A 215 -17.78 18.68 -25.40
C ALA A 215 -16.27 18.95 -25.47
N GLU A 216 -15.91 20.04 -26.15
CA GLU A 216 -14.53 20.53 -26.32
C GLU A 216 -14.31 21.81 -25.52
N ASN A 217 -13.06 22.14 -25.22
CA ASN A 217 -12.64 23.37 -24.52
C ASN A 217 -13.28 23.58 -23.13
N VAL A 218 -13.67 22.48 -22.47
CA VAL A 218 -14.17 22.48 -21.09
C VAL A 218 -13.19 21.77 -20.18
N PRO A 219 -13.14 22.09 -18.86
CA PRO A 219 -12.34 21.35 -17.91
C PRO A 219 -12.80 19.88 -17.85
N LEU A 220 -11.96 18.95 -18.33
CA LEU A 220 -12.24 17.53 -18.30
C LEU A 220 -11.70 16.89 -17.02
N GLN A 221 -12.47 16.00 -16.42
CA GLN A 221 -12.09 15.20 -15.26
C GLN A 221 -11.99 13.73 -15.65
N ILE A 222 -11.12 13.00 -14.93
CA ILE A 222 -11.03 11.54 -15.06
C ILE A 222 -12.16 10.93 -14.24
N GLU A 223 -13.00 10.14 -14.91
CA GLU A 223 -14.04 9.36 -14.27
C GLU A 223 -13.67 7.88 -14.20
N HIS A 224 -13.97 7.27 -13.07
CA HIS A 224 -13.78 5.84 -12.87
C HIS A 224 -15.09 5.11 -13.16
N ILE A 225 -15.10 4.34 -14.24
CA ILE A 225 -16.22 3.44 -14.55
C ILE A 225 -16.15 2.27 -13.56
N ARG A 226 -17.21 2.08 -12.81
CA ARG A 226 -17.38 0.95 -11.86
C ARG A 226 -17.83 -0.30 -12.57
#